data_53759884622ecc2eadf3833af846c98a
#
_entry.id   53759884622ecc2eadf3833af846c98a
#
_cell.length_a   1.000
_cell.length_b   1.000
_cell.length_c   1.000
_cell.angle_alpha   90.00
_cell.angle_beta   90.00
_cell.angle_gamma   90.00
#
_symmetry.space_group_name_H-M   'P 1'
#
loop_
_entity.id
_entity.type
_entity.pdbx_description
1 polymer ?
#
loop_
_entity_poly.entity_id
_entity_poly.type
_entity_poly.pdbx_seq_one_letter_code
_entity_poly.pdbx_strand_id
1 'polypeptide(L)'
;MNRQIAMVASALAAALILGGAFASPAWSTPKGVLAMLDPDKDGTVDLAEAKAAGAAAFDRLEKDHDGTLDRSELQTRLNAKAVAAADPDKDGTLDKAEYLALVEQRFKAADPDNDGTVDASELRSQAGQALVRLLK
;
A
#
# COMPACT_ATOMS: atom_id res chain seq x y z
N MET A 1 51.88 45.92 34.55
CA MET A 1 51.07 45.06 35.38
C MET A 1 49.97 44.55 34.51
N ASN A 2 50.23 43.47 33.90
CA ASN A 2 49.67 42.15 34.04
C ASN A 2 48.16 42.08 34.14
N ARG A 3 47.58 41.58 33.16
CA ARG A 3 46.51 40.63 33.38
C ARG A 3 46.25 39.79 32.15
N GLN A 4 46.57 38.67 32.30
CA GLN A 4 46.30 37.44 31.63
C GLN A 4 44.84 37.31 31.23
N ILE A 5 44.64 37.03 29.99
CA ILE A 5 43.36 36.71 29.43
C ILE A 5 43.29 35.19 29.33
N ALA A 6 42.39 34.65 30.10
CA ALA A 6 42.07 33.24 30.02
C ALA A 6 41.32 32.96 28.73
N MET A 7 41.89 32.14 27.90
CA MET A 7 41.21 31.53 26.76
C MET A 7 40.20 30.53 27.27
N VAL A 8 38.95 30.81 26.94
CA VAL A 8 37.91 29.82 27.08
C VAL A 8 37.85 29.04 25.79
N ALA A 9 38.37 27.86 25.82
CA ALA A 9 38.20 26.90 24.73
C ALA A 9 36.75 26.44 24.71
N SER A 10 36.02 26.92 23.75
CA SER A 10 34.67 26.36 23.43
C SER A 10 34.86 25.00 22.83
N ALA A 11 34.59 23.99 23.60
CA ALA A 11 34.44 22.65 23.08
C ALA A 11 33.16 22.59 22.24
N LEU A 12 33.32 22.52 20.93
CA LEU A 12 32.27 22.10 20.05
C LEU A 12 31.97 20.64 20.33
N ALA A 13 30.92 20.37 21.06
CA ALA A 13 30.33 19.05 21.08
C ALA A 13 29.65 18.84 19.76
N ALA A 14 30.32 18.20 18.84
CA ALA A 14 29.67 17.64 17.65
C ALA A 14 28.76 16.51 18.14
N ALA A 15 27.48 16.80 18.31
CA ALA A 15 26.49 15.77 18.44
C ALA A 15 26.37 15.07 17.09
N LEU A 16 27.08 13.97 16.95
CA LEU A 16 26.78 12.99 15.90
C LEU A 16 25.43 12.39 16.25
N ILE A 17 24.40 12.97 15.70
CA ILE A 17 23.11 12.31 15.58
C ILE A 17 23.33 11.24 14.52
N LEU A 18 23.72 10.06 14.94
CA LEU A 18 23.51 8.85 14.20
C LEU A 18 22.00 8.65 14.15
N GLY A 19 21.34 9.41 13.28
CA GLY A 19 20.02 9.11 12.83
C GLY A 19 20.12 7.79 12.10
N GLY A 20 19.79 6.72 12.79
CA GLY A 20 19.55 5.45 12.14
C GLY A 20 18.43 5.72 11.13
N ALA A 21 18.79 5.87 9.86
CA ALA A 21 17.84 5.81 8.79
C ALA A 21 17.26 4.41 8.85
N PHE A 22 16.10 4.27 9.48
CA PHE A 22 15.24 3.14 9.21
C PHE A 22 14.85 3.29 7.74
N ALA A 23 15.59 2.64 6.86
CA ALA A 23 15.22 2.54 5.47
C ALA A 23 13.89 1.82 5.45
N SER A 24 12.81 2.56 5.24
CA SER A 24 11.52 1.96 4.93
C SER A 24 11.74 1.03 3.75
N PRO A 25 11.25 -0.20 3.78
CA PRO A 25 11.41 -1.09 2.65
C PRO A 25 10.89 -0.41 1.40
N ALA A 26 11.57 -0.60 0.26
CA ALA A 26 11.29 0.12 -0.99
C ALA A 26 9.81 0.05 -1.43
N TRP A 27 9.11 -1.01 -1.03
CA TRP A 27 7.68 -1.20 -1.24
C TRP A 27 6.77 -0.34 -0.34
N SER A 28 7.31 0.38 0.64
CA SER A 28 6.55 1.33 1.47
C SER A 28 6.48 2.72 0.85
N THR A 29 7.24 3.01 -0.20
CA THR A 29 7.16 4.27 -0.93
C THR A 29 6.17 4.15 -2.09
N PRO A 30 5.50 5.22 -2.49
CA PRO A 30 4.61 5.19 -3.66
C PRO A 30 5.30 4.67 -4.93
N LYS A 31 6.57 5.01 -5.12
CA LYS A 31 7.38 4.48 -6.23
C LYS A 31 7.63 2.98 -6.12
N GLY A 32 7.80 2.44 -4.90
CA GLY A 32 7.99 1.01 -4.70
C GLY A 32 6.71 0.21 -4.90
N VAL A 33 5.56 0.76 -4.50
CA VAL A 33 4.25 0.15 -4.76
C VAL A 33 3.96 0.13 -6.26
N LEU A 34 4.16 1.27 -6.95
CA LEU A 34 3.96 1.36 -8.38
C LEU A 34 4.82 0.32 -9.12
N ALA A 35 6.12 0.24 -8.81
CA ALA A 35 7.02 -0.74 -9.44
C ALA A 35 6.63 -2.20 -9.23
N MET A 36 5.83 -2.52 -8.22
CA MET A 36 5.28 -3.86 -8.00
C MET A 36 4.01 -4.14 -8.82
N LEU A 37 3.26 -3.10 -9.11
CA LEU A 37 1.95 -3.19 -9.76
C LEU A 37 2.00 -2.87 -11.25
N ASP A 38 3.10 -2.33 -11.74
CA ASP A 38 3.39 -1.87 -13.09
C ASP A 38 4.50 -2.74 -13.72
N PRO A 39 4.16 -3.93 -14.25
CA PRO A 39 5.14 -4.83 -14.86
C PRO A 39 5.66 -4.35 -16.20
N ASP A 40 4.91 -3.56 -16.94
CA ASP A 40 5.30 -3.00 -18.25
C ASP A 40 6.08 -1.68 -18.13
N LYS A 41 6.11 -1.10 -16.91
CA LYS A 41 6.90 0.09 -16.55
C LYS A 41 6.51 1.34 -17.34
N ASP A 42 5.23 1.48 -17.62
CA ASP A 42 4.69 2.70 -18.25
C ASP A 42 4.48 3.85 -17.25
N GLY A 43 4.61 3.58 -15.96
CA GLY A 43 4.51 4.56 -14.88
C GLY A 43 3.12 4.69 -14.27
N THR A 44 2.20 3.83 -14.67
CA THR A 44 0.83 3.78 -14.20
C THR A 44 0.42 2.34 -13.85
N VAL A 45 -0.77 2.16 -13.33
CA VAL A 45 -1.39 0.84 -13.11
C VAL A 45 -2.71 0.83 -13.85
N ASP A 46 -2.87 -0.06 -14.78
CA ASP A 46 -4.14 -0.26 -15.46
C ASP A 46 -5.03 -1.27 -14.71
N LEU A 47 -6.28 -1.41 -15.17
CA LEU A 47 -7.23 -2.32 -14.54
C LEU A 47 -6.82 -3.79 -14.67
N ALA A 48 -6.18 -4.19 -15.77
CA ALA A 48 -5.71 -5.56 -15.97
C ALA A 48 -4.58 -5.90 -15.01
N GLU A 49 -3.64 -4.99 -14.82
CA GLU A 49 -2.56 -5.10 -13.84
C GLU A 49 -3.09 -5.14 -12.40
N ALA A 50 -4.03 -4.25 -12.07
CA ALA A 50 -4.68 -4.26 -10.77
C ALA A 50 -5.41 -5.59 -10.51
N LYS A 51 -6.12 -6.13 -11.49
CA LYS A 51 -6.78 -7.45 -11.37
C LYS A 51 -5.78 -8.60 -11.25
N ALA A 52 -4.69 -8.57 -12.01
CA ALA A 52 -3.64 -9.58 -11.92
C ALA A 52 -2.98 -9.57 -10.52
N ALA A 53 -2.66 -8.38 -10.00
CA ALA A 53 -2.13 -8.23 -8.65
C ALA A 53 -3.15 -8.66 -7.57
N GLY A 54 -4.43 -8.35 -7.78
CA GLY A 54 -5.53 -8.77 -6.91
C GLY A 54 -5.71 -10.28 -6.88
N ALA A 55 -5.63 -10.95 -8.03
CA ALA A 55 -5.68 -12.41 -8.11
C ALA A 55 -4.50 -13.06 -7.36
N ALA A 56 -3.30 -12.54 -7.54
CA ALA A 56 -2.13 -13.01 -6.80
C ALA A 56 -2.23 -12.73 -5.29
N ALA A 57 -2.87 -11.63 -4.90
CA ALA A 57 -3.13 -11.33 -3.50
C ALA A 57 -4.15 -12.31 -2.90
N PHE A 58 -5.22 -12.61 -3.63
CA PHE A 58 -6.21 -13.61 -3.25
C PHE A 58 -5.55 -14.96 -2.97
N ASP A 59 -4.76 -15.48 -3.92
CA ASP A 59 -4.09 -16.78 -3.80
C ASP A 59 -3.10 -16.83 -2.62
N ARG A 60 -2.55 -15.68 -2.19
CA ARG A 60 -1.67 -15.60 -1.01
C ARG A 60 -2.43 -15.54 0.31
N LEU A 61 -3.64 -14.99 0.28
CA LEU A 61 -4.48 -14.83 1.48
C LEU A 61 -5.23 -16.09 1.81
N GLU A 62 -5.68 -16.80 0.79
CA GLU A 62 -6.39 -18.07 0.89
C GLU A 62 -5.42 -19.17 1.34
N LYS A 63 -5.49 -19.51 2.61
CA LYS A 63 -4.55 -20.44 3.25
C LYS A 63 -5.09 -21.86 3.40
N ASP A 64 -6.39 -22.01 3.49
CA ASP A 64 -7.04 -23.29 3.73
C ASP A 64 -7.47 -24.00 2.44
N HIS A 65 -7.34 -23.33 1.28
CA HIS A 65 -7.62 -23.88 -0.04
C HIS A 65 -9.08 -24.27 -0.24
N ASP A 66 -9.99 -23.52 0.37
CA ASP A 66 -11.44 -23.70 0.18
C ASP A 66 -12.01 -22.89 -1.00
N GLY A 67 -11.20 -22.03 -1.61
CA GLY A 67 -11.57 -21.18 -2.76
C GLY A 67 -12.21 -19.85 -2.38
N THR A 68 -12.27 -19.52 -1.11
CA THR A 68 -12.85 -18.30 -0.60
C THR A 68 -11.94 -17.62 0.43
N LEU A 69 -12.19 -16.34 0.71
CA LEU A 69 -11.51 -15.60 1.78
C LEU A 69 -12.49 -15.30 2.90
N ASP A 70 -12.23 -15.87 4.06
CA ASP A 70 -13.01 -15.62 5.24
C ASP A 70 -12.59 -14.33 5.97
N ARG A 71 -13.33 -13.96 7.01
CA ARG A 71 -13.03 -12.78 7.80
C ARG A 71 -11.64 -12.82 8.44
N SER A 72 -11.14 -13.99 8.83
CA SER A 72 -9.82 -14.10 9.47
C SER A 72 -8.69 -13.86 8.48
N GLU A 73 -8.85 -14.25 7.24
CA GLU A 73 -7.90 -14.03 6.16
C GLU A 73 -7.93 -12.58 5.64
N LEU A 74 -9.10 -11.95 5.70
CA LEU A 74 -9.32 -10.57 5.25
C LEU A 74 -9.06 -9.50 6.31
N GLN A 75 -8.99 -9.86 7.60
CA GLN A 75 -9.00 -8.90 8.72
C GLN A 75 -7.91 -7.83 8.68
N THR A 76 -6.78 -8.10 8.03
CA THR A 76 -5.68 -7.14 7.88
C THR A 76 -5.89 -6.16 6.72
N ARG A 77 -6.87 -6.41 5.85
CA ARG A 77 -7.11 -5.69 4.60
C ARG A 77 -8.45 -5.01 4.54
N LEU A 78 -9.48 -5.67 5.03
CA LEU A 78 -10.87 -5.22 5.00
C LEU A 78 -11.49 -5.30 6.38
N ASN A 79 -12.28 -4.27 6.73
CA ASN A 79 -13.14 -4.33 7.90
C ASN A 79 -14.44 -5.08 7.58
N ALA A 80 -15.17 -5.50 8.62
CA ALA A 80 -16.40 -6.26 8.47
C ALA A 80 -17.45 -5.59 7.56
N LYS A 81 -17.53 -4.26 7.58
CA LYS A 81 -18.47 -3.50 6.73
C LYS A 81 -18.07 -3.58 5.25
N ALA A 82 -16.76 -3.54 4.95
CA ALA A 82 -16.26 -3.64 3.58
C ALA A 82 -16.43 -5.06 3.03
N VAL A 83 -16.23 -6.09 3.85
CA VAL A 83 -16.52 -7.48 3.48
C VAL A 83 -17.99 -7.64 3.15
N ALA A 84 -18.89 -7.23 4.04
CA ALA A 84 -20.34 -7.33 3.81
C ALA A 84 -20.84 -6.54 2.58
N ALA A 85 -20.12 -5.47 2.19
CA ALA A 85 -20.45 -4.71 0.99
C ALA A 85 -19.94 -5.37 -0.30
N ALA A 86 -18.93 -6.23 -0.19
CA ALA A 86 -18.33 -6.95 -1.30
C ALA A 86 -18.87 -8.38 -1.48
N ASP A 87 -19.73 -8.81 -0.55
CA ASP A 87 -20.36 -10.12 -0.47
C ASP A 87 -21.84 -10.00 -0.83
N PRO A 88 -22.22 -10.15 -2.12
CA PRO A 88 -23.60 -9.99 -2.59
C PRO A 88 -24.48 -11.19 -2.24
N ASP A 89 -23.95 -12.38 -2.10
CA ASP A 89 -24.67 -13.59 -1.74
C ASP A 89 -24.78 -13.81 -0.22
N LYS A 90 -24.04 -13.01 0.55
CA LYS A 90 -24.09 -12.97 2.02
C LYS A 90 -23.74 -14.31 2.68
N ASP A 91 -22.80 -15.02 2.10
CA ASP A 91 -22.27 -16.24 2.70
C ASP A 91 -21.20 -15.98 3.76
N GLY A 92 -20.75 -14.73 3.89
CA GLY A 92 -19.78 -14.27 4.88
C GLY A 92 -18.33 -14.41 4.45
N THR A 93 -18.09 -14.83 3.21
CA THR A 93 -16.77 -14.98 2.60
C THR A 93 -16.68 -14.17 1.31
N LEU A 94 -15.52 -14.10 0.69
CA LEU A 94 -15.35 -13.53 -0.63
C LEU A 94 -14.70 -14.58 -1.54
N ASP A 95 -15.39 -14.96 -2.57
CA ASP A 95 -14.78 -15.75 -3.62
C ASP A 95 -13.84 -14.89 -4.50
N LYS A 96 -13.11 -15.51 -5.39
CA LYS A 96 -12.15 -14.81 -6.25
C LYS A 96 -12.83 -13.78 -7.17
N ALA A 97 -14.03 -14.06 -7.66
CA ALA A 97 -14.78 -13.16 -8.52
C ALA A 97 -15.25 -11.91 -7.74
N GLU A 98 -15.75 -12.10 -6.52
CA GLU A 98 -16.17 -11.02 -5.63
C GLU A 98 -14.98 -10.16 -5.18
N TYR A 99 -13.84 -10.80 -4.87
CA TYR A 99 -12.62 -10.08 -4.55
C TYR A 99 -12.11 -9.23 -5.71
N LEU A 100 -12.12 -9.75 -6.93
CA LEU A 100 -11.74 -9.01 -8.13
C LEU A 100 -12.74 -7.91 -8.50
N ALA A 101 -14.03 -8.11 -8.23
CA ALA A 101 -15.05 -7.06 -8.38
C ALA A 101 -14.80 -5.91 -7.39
N LEU A 102 -14.39 -6.22 -6.16
CA LEU A 102 -13.99 -5.21 -5.19
C LEU A 102 -12.71 -4.48 -5.63
N VAL A 103 -11.73 -5.17 -6.19
CA VAL A 103 -10.52 -4.55 -6.78
C VAL A 103 -10.92 -3.56 -7.87
N GLU A 104 -11.81 -3.94 -8.78
CA GLU A 104 -12.30 -3.05 -9.84
C GLU A 104 -13.03 -1.83 -9.28
N GLN A 105 -13.88 -2.01 -8.29
CA GLN A 105 -14.56 -0.90 -7.61
C GLN A 105 -13.57 0.07 -6.98
N ARG A 106 -12.53 -0.44 -6.31
CA ARG A 106 -11.49 0.38 -5.69
C ARG A 106 -10.60 1.06 -6.71
N PHE A 107 -10.33 0.40 -7.83
CA PHE A 107 -9.59 0.97 -8.96
C PHE A 107 -10.32 2.19 -9.51
N LYS A 108 -11.61 2.07 -9.83
CA LYS A 108 -12.43 3.19 -10.31
C LYS A 108 -12.51 4.36 -9.32
N ALA A 109 -12.50 4.07 -8.03
CA ALA A 109 -12.46 5.12 -7.00
C ALA A 109 -11.08 5.79 -6.89
N ALA A 110 -10.02 5.10 -7.28
CA ALA A 110 -8.65 5.59 -7.27
C ALA A 110 -8.28 6.36 -8.56
N ASP A 111 -9.08 6.25 -9.59
CA ASP A 111 -8.96 6.92 -10.90
C ASP A 111 -10.05 8.02 -11.02
N PRO A 112 -9.87 9.21 -10.43
CA PRO A 112 -10.88 10.26 -10.41
C PRO A 112 -11.02 11.00 -11.75
N ASP A 113 -9.99 11.01 -12.58
CA ASP A 113 -10.01 11.63 -13.90
C ASP A 113 -10.51 10.68 -15.01
N ASN A 114 -10.70 9.39 -14.66
CA ASN A 114 -11.22 8.35 -15.53
C ASN A 114 -10.41 8.17 -16.83
N ASP A 115 -9.07 8.27 -16.72
CA ASP A 115 -8.19 8.01 -17.84
C ASP A 115 -7.94 6.51 -18.06
N GLY A 116 -8.40 5.66 -17.13
CA GLY A 116 -8.30 4.20 -17.19
C GLY A 116 -7.05 3.66 -16.52
N THR A 117 -6.26 4.52 -15.89
CA THR A 117 -5.03 4.17 -15.16
C THR A 117 -5.00 4.81 -13.78
N VAL A 118 -4.11 4.35 -12.93
CA VAL A 118 -3.85 4.94 -11.61
C VAL A 118 -2.37 5.27 -11.52
N ASP A 119 -2.06 6.55 -11.43
CA ASP A 119 -0.70 7.04 -11.34
C ASP A 119 -0.14 7.05 -9.91
N ALA A 120 1.14 7.43 -9.77
CA ALA A 120 1.78 7.52 -8.46
C ALA A 120 1.15 8.56 -7.52
N SER A 121 0.49 9.58 -8.03
CA SER A 121 -0.21 10.61 -7.25
C SER A 121 -1.53 10.06 -6.73
N GLU A 122 -2.27 9.40 -7.58
CA GLU A 122 -3.55 8.76 -7.28
C GLU A 122 -3.40 7.61 -6.29
N LEU A 123 -2.34 6.81 -6.42
CA LEU A 123 -1.98 5.78 -5.44
C LEU A 123 -1.72 6.33 -4.03
N ARG A 124 -1.35 7.61 -3.90
CA ARG A 124 -1.18 8.29 -2.60
C ARG A 124 -2.48 8.77 -1.99
N SER A 125 -3.52 8.91 -2.78
CA SER A 125 -4.84 9.30 -2.30
C SER A 125 -5.42 8.28 -1.32
N GLN A 126 -6.44 8.66 -0.58
CA GLN A 126 -7.14 7.72 0.30
C GLN A 126 -7.72 6.53 -0.47
N ALA A 127 -8.27 6.78 -1.65
CA ALA A 127 -8.82 5.74 -2.53
C ALA A 127 -7.71 4.84 -3.08
N GLY A 128 -6.58 5.41 -3.54
CA GLY A 128 -5.42 4.66 -3.97
C GLY A 128 -4.83 3.78 -2.87
N GLN A 129 -4.75 4.28 -1.65
CA GLN A 129 -4.31 3.49 -0.51
C GLN A 129 -5.27 2.34 -0.18
N ALA A 130 -6.57 2.54 -0.36
CA ALA A 130 -7.56 1.48 -0.20
C ALA A 130 -7.43 0.39 -1.27
N LEU A 131 -7.12 0.76 -2.52
CA LEU A 131 -6.79 -0.17 -3.59
C LEU A 131 -5.51 -0.95 -3.26
N VAL A 132 -4.43 -0.27 -2.93
CA VAL A 132 -3.13 -0.88 -2.59
C VAL A 132 -3.25 -1.94 -1.49
N ARG A 133 -4.14 -1.75 -0.51
CA ARG A 133 -4.37 -2.75 0.55
C ARG A 133 -4.91 -4.07 0.04
N LEU A 134 -5.65 -4.07 -1.07
CA LEU A 134 -6.15 -5.29 -1.70
C LEU A 134 -5.09 -5.99 -2.56
N LEU A 135 -4.10 -5.25 -3.05
CA LEU A 135 -3.14 -5.74 -4.03
C LEU A 135 -1.83 -6.26 -3.43
N LYS A 136 -1.61 -6.05 -2.13
CA LYS A 136 -0.36 -6.46 -1.43
C LYS A 136 -0.38 -7.87 -0.88
#